data_d7740dddacf66fde0c3748e4317bfb11
#
_entry.id   d7740dddacf66fde0c3748e4317bfb11
#
_cell.length_a   1.000
_cell.length_b   1.000
_cell.length_c   1.000
_cell.angle_alpha   90.00
_cell.angle_beta   90.00
_cell.angle_gamma   90.00
#
_symmetry.space_group_name_H-M   'P 1'
#
loop_
_entity.id
_entity.type
_entity.pdbx_description
1 polymer ?
#
loop_
_entity_poly.entity_id
_entity_poly.type
_entity_poly.pdbx_seq_one_letter_code
_entity_poly.pdbx_strand_id
1 'polypeptide(L)'
;LPGQAGYLRVPPEAAEYWHTRVTELATANRPKIGLAWSGQPSHRADRRRSIPFAQMMKAVRTSDATFFALQTHVPEIHPANLINVSDEMVTLADTAALIAEMDWVITVDTSVVHLAGAIGKEAWLLLPYRYEWRWSLFGESNHWYDSVKVLRQQRLGDWDGVLADVFDRRLPQRRRQEKRQ
;
A
#
# COMPACT_ATOMS: atom_id res chain seq x y z
N LEU A 1 2.55 -25.18 -0.06
CA LEU A 1 2.48 -24.17 -1.12
C LEU A 1 3.77 -23.38 -1.04
N PRO A 2 4.53 -23.27 -2.12
CA PRO A 2 5.74 -22.48 -2.09
C PRO A 2 5.37 -21.00 -2.03
N GLY A 3 5.82 -20.30 -1.00
CA GLY A 3 5.83 -18.85 -0.94
C GLY A 3 6.85 -18.27 -1.92
N GLN A 4 6.75 -18.60 -3.21
CA GLN A 4 7.65 -18.03 -4.20
C GLN A 4 7.19 -16.62 -4.53
N ALA A 5 7.96 -15.64 -4.10
CA ALA A 5 7.82 -14.27 -4.57
C ALA A 5 8.15 -14.20 -6.09
N GLY A 6 7.44 -13.35 -6.82
CA GLY A 6 7.79 -13.04 -8.20
C GLY A 6 7.42 -14.09 -9.25
N TYR A 7 6.32 -14.81 -9.07
CA TYR A 7 5.81 -15.75 -10.09
C TYR A 7 4.96 -15.08 -11.18
N LEU A 8 4.47 -13.87 -10.96
CA LEU A 8 3.85 -13.04 -12.00
C LEU A 8 4.86 -12.09 -12.62
N ARG A 9 4.70 -11.85 -13.92
CA ARG A 9 5.49 -10.87 -14.67
C ARG A 9 4.59 -9.74 -15.13
N VAL A 10 5.08 -8.51 -15.01
CA VAL A 10 4.41 -7.34 -15.56
C VAL A 10 4.61 -7.33 -17.08
N PRO A 11 3.58 -7.10 -17.90
CA PRO A 11 3.73 -6.93 -19.33
C PRO A 11 4.67 -5.76 -19.66
N PRO A 12 5.60 -5.92 -20.64
CA PRO A 12 6.60 -4.89 -20.94
C PRO A 12 6.01 -3.52 -21.29
N GLU A 13 4.94 -3.49 -22.06
CA GLU A 13 4.26 -2.25 -22.47
C GLU A 13 3.69 -1.48 -21.27
N ALA A 14 3.04 -2.20 -20.33
CA ALA A 14 2.53 -1.60 -19.11
C ALA A 14 3.69 -1.12 -18.21
N ALA A 15 4.78 -1.89 -18.14
CA ALA A 15 5.97 -1.51 -17.36
C ALA A 15 6.60 -0.21 -17.88
N GLU A 16 6.78 -0.07 -19.19
CA GLU A 16 7.34 1.12 -19.82
C GLU A 16 6.46 2.36 -19.60
N TYR A 17 5.15 2.21 -19.81
CA TYR A 17 4.19 3.28 -19.56
C TYR A 17 4.25 3.78 -18.11
N TRP A 18 4.14 2.88 -17.15
CA TRP A 18 4.09 3.25 -15.74
C TRP A 18 5.45 3.71 -15.20
N HIS A 19 6.56 3.22 -15.74
CA HIS A 19 7.88 3.75 -15.42
C HIS A 19 8.00 5.24 -15.79
N THR A 20 7.61 5.60 -17.00
CA THR A 20 7.60 7.00 -17.46
C THR A 20 6.67 7.85 -16.61
N ARG A 21 5.45 7.36 -16.41
CA ARG A 21 4.41 8.09 -15.68
C ARG A 21 4.75 8.35 -14.23
N VAL A 22 5.28 7.34 -13.54
CA VAL A 22 5.73 7.50 -12.14
C VAL A 22 6.93 8.44 -12.03
N THR A 23 7.85 8.41 -12.99
CA THR A 23 9.00 9.32 -13.02
C THR A 23 8.56 10.78 -13.18
N GLU A 24 7.55 11.05 -13.98
CA GLU A 24 6.98 12.40 -14.17
C GLU A 24 6.27 12.92 -12.91
N LEU A 25 5.55 12.03 -12.21
CA LEU A 25 4.68 12.41 -11.11
C LEU A 25 5.35 12.38 -9.73
N ALA A 26 6.37 11.55 -9.56
CA ALA A 26 7.01 11.37 -8.28
C ALA A 26 7.84 12.59 -7.88
N THR A 27 7.78 12.96 -6.62
CA THR A 27 8.69 13.97 -6.07
C THR A 27 10.09 13.37 -5.95
N ALA A 28 11.08 14.03 -6.55
CA ALA A 28 12.47 13.60 -6.50
C ALA A 28 12.96 13.39 -5.05
N ASN A 29 13.75 12.33 -4.86
CA ASN A 29 14.35 11.95 -3.57
C ASN A 29 13.35 11.65 -2.44
N ARG A 30 12.09 11.37 -2.77
CA ARG A 30 11.10 10.84 -1.82
C ARG A 30 10.77 9.40 -2.13
N PRO A 31 10.56 8.56 -1.09
CA PRO A 31 10.05 7.21 -1.29
C PRO A 31 8.72 7.22 -2.03
N LYS A 32 8.54 6.27 -2.94
CA LYS A 32 7.31 6.05 -3.71
C LYS A 32 6.53 4.92 -3.05
N ILE A 33 5.33 5.19 -2.59
CA ILE A 33 4.53 4.25 -1.82
C ILE A 33 3.18 4.04 -2.50
N GLY A 34 2.90 2.80 -2.89
CA GLY A 34 1.57 2.41 -3.33
C GLY A 34 0.62 2.26 -2.15
N LEU A 35 -0.56 2.88 -2.22
CA LEU A 35 -1.49 2.94 -1.09
C LEU A 35 -2.89 2.47 -1.46
N ALA A 36 -3.39 1.43 -0.76
CA ALA A 36 -4.78 0.98 -0.85
C ALA A 36 -5.40 0.87 0.55
N TRP A 37 -6.38 1.71 0.84
CA TRP A 37 -7.00 1.82 2.18
C TRP A 37 -8.38 1.18 2.29
N SER A 38 -9.01 0.84 1.16
CA SER A 38 -10.34 0.25 1.14
C SER A 38 -10.47 -0.81 0.05
N GLY A 39 -11.43 -1.69 0.23
CA GLY A 39 -11.82 -2.67 -0.77
C GLY A 39 -13.06 -2.22 -1.55
N GLN A 40 -13.72 -3.20 -2.18
CA GLN A 40 -14.96 -2.98 -2.91
C GLN A 40 -16.12 -2.76 -1.93
N PRO A 41 -16.84 -1.62 -1.99
CA PRO A 41 -17.92 -1.31 -1.04
C PRO A 41 -19.07 -2.33 -1.02
N SER A 42 -19.30 -3.03 -2.13
CA SER A 42 -20.31 -4.11 -2.22
C SER A 42 -19.88 -5.38 -1.48
N HIS A 43 -18.63 -5.51 -1.09
CA HIS A 43 -18.15 -6.69 -0.37
C HIS A 43 -18.63 -6.66 1.08
N ARG A 44 -19.26 -7.74 1.54
CA ARG A 44 -19.93 -7.84 2.86
C ARG A 44 -19.02 -7.52 4.05
N ALA A 45 -17.71 -7.81 3.95
CA ALA A 45 -16.74 -7.56 5.01
C ALA A 45 -15.98 -6.22 4.84
N ASP A 46 -16.30 -5.42 3.82
CA ASP A 46 -15.50 -4.25 3.46
C ASP A 46 -15.39 -3.22 4.59
N ARG A 47 -16.48 -2.91 5.28
CA ARG A 47 -16.49 -1.98 6.43
C ARG A 47 -15.54 -2.37 7.56
N ARG A 48 -15.20 -3.66 7.69
CA ARG A 48 -14.32 -4.16 8.75
C ARG A 48 -12.85 -4.11 8.36
N ARG A 49 -12.54 -4.32 7.07
CA ARG A 49 -11.17 -4.37 6.55
C ARG A 49 -10.67 -3.03 6.01
N SER A 50 -11.57 -2.13 5.67
CA SER A 50 -11.24 -0.81 5.12
C SER A 50 -10.90 0.18 6.23
N ILE A 51 -9.91 1.01 5.98
CA ILE A 51 -9.51 2.12 6.84
C ILE A 51 -10.28 3.36 6.38
N PRO A 52 -10.94 4.12 7.28
CA PRO A 52 -11.59 5.37 6.90
C PRO A 52 -10.62 6.32 6.19
N PHE A 53 -11.05 6.89 5.06
CA PHE A 53 -10.20 7.76 4.24
C PHE A 53 -9.56 8.89 5.05
N ALA A 54 -10.34 9.59 5.87
CA ALA A 54 -9.83 10.69 6.70
C ALA A 54 -8.73 10.24 7.68
N GLN A 55 -8.86 9.03 8.22
CA GLN A 55 -7.87 8.46 9.15
C GLN A 55 -6.57 8.10 8.43
N MET A 56 -6.66 7.45 7.25
CA MET A 56 -5.49 7.17 6.41
C MET A 56 -4.81 8.47 5.97
N MET A 57 -5.56 9.46 5.50
CA MET A 57 -5.02 10.72 5.01
C MET A 57 -4.36 11.56 6.11
N LYS A 58 -4.74 11.39 7.37
CA LYS A 58 -4.02 12.01 8.49
C LYS A 58 -2.58 11.51 8.57
N ALA A 59 -2.33 10.22 8.41
CA ALA A 59 -1.00 9.63 8.41
C ALA A 59 -0.21 10.01 7.13
N VAL A 60 -0.86 9.99 5.96
CA VAL A 60 -0.26 10.38 4.67
C VAL A 60 0.27 11.83 4.72
N ARG A 61 -0.52 12.77 5.24
CA ARG A 61 -0.14 14.20 5.29
C ARG A 61 1.13 14.48 6.08
N THR A 62 1.41 13.69 7.09
CA THR A 62 2.59 13.89 7.97
C THR A 62 3.84 13.17 7.48
N SER A 63 3.71 12.34 6.44
CA SER A 63 4.79 11.54 5.88
C SER A 63 5.55 12.28 4.77
N ASP A 64 6.88 12.12 4.75
CA ASP A 64 7.75 12.69 3.71
C ASP A 64 7.98 11.69 2.55
N ALA A 65 6.87 11.15 2.04
CA ALA A 65 6.85 10.22 0.91
C ALA A 65 5.89 10.72 -0.17
N THR A 66 6.06 10.22 -1.39
CA THR A 66 5.08 10.34 -2.47
C THR A 66 4.23 9.09 -2.50
N PHE A 67 2.92 9.26 -2.34
CA PHE A 67 1.97 8.15 -2.37
C PHE A 67 1.27 8.08 -3.71
N PHE A 68 1.08 6.87 -4.22
CA PHE A 68 0.27 6.60 -5.41
C PHE A 68 -0.96 5.80 -4.98
N ALA A 69 -2.14 6.29 -5.30
CA ALA A 69 -3.38 5.63 -4.95
C ALA A 69 -3.59 4.38 -5.81
N LEU A 70 -3.56 3.21 -5.17
CA LEU A 70 -3.91 1.92 -5.77
C LEU A 70 -5.41 1.62 -5.53
N GLN A 71 -6.24 2.62 -5.78
CA GLN A 71 -7.69 2.59 -5.59
C GLN A 71 -8.40 2.91 -6.90
N THR A 72 -9.54 2.28 -7.12
CA THR A 72 -10.40 2.59 -8.27
C THR A 72 -11.24 3.86 -8.07
N HIS A 73 -11.32 4.34 -6.85
CA HIS A 73 -12.01 5.58 -6.50
C HIS A 73 -11.25 6.33 -5.41
N VAL A 74 -10.88 7.56 -5.71
CA VAL A 74 -10.18 8.45 -4.79
C VAL A 74 -11.02 9.72 -4.63
N PRO A 75 -11.32 10.17 -3.39
CA PRO A 75 -12.01 11.45 -3.19
C PRO A 75 -11.24 12.61 -3.81
N GLU A 76 -11.96 13.59 -4.37
CA GLU A 76 -11.37 14.77 -5.02
C GLU A 76 -10.45 15.56 -4.08
N ILE A 77 -10.85 15.67 -2.81
CA ILE A 77 -10.06 16.38 -1.80
C ILE A 77 -9.14 15.41 -1.08
N HIS A 78 -7.86 15.45 -1.42
CA HIS A 78 -6.82 14.60 -0.83
C HIS A 78 -5.51 15.39 -0.59
N PRO A 79 -4.56 14.86 0.21
CA PRO A 79 -3.26 15.50 0.42
C PRO A 79 -2.46 15.64 -0.87
N ALA A 80 -1.67 16.71 -0.98
CA ALA A 80 -0.84 16.98 -2.16
C ALA A 80 0.24 15.91 -2.43
N ASN A 81 0.65 15.14 -1.42
CA ASN A 81 1.59 14.05 -1.56
C ASN A 81 0.93 12.68 -1.87
N LEU A 82 -0.39 12.65 -2.07
CA LEU A 82 -1.12 11.51 -2.66
C LEU A 82 -1.43 11.83 -4.12
N ILE A 83 -0.90 11.02 -5.01
CA ILE A 83 -1.13 11.12 -6.45
C ILE A 83 -2.27 10.18 -6.82
N ASN A 84 -3.32 10.75 -7.42
CA ASN A 84 -4.44 9.97 -7.93
C ASN A 84 -4.20 9.64 -9.42
N VAL A 85 -4.09 8.37 -9.71
CA VAL A 85 -3.96 7.81 -11.07
C VAL A 85 -5.05 6.77 -11.36
N SER A 86 -6.18 6.84 -10.63
CA SER A 86 -7.26 5.85 -10.75
C SER A 86 -7.82 5.72 -12.16
N ASP A 87 -7.91 6.82 -12.89
CA ASP A 87 -8.45 6.84 -14.25
C ASP A 87 -7.49 6.23 -15.29
N GLU A 88 -6.21 6.12 -14.95
CA GLU A 88 -5.17 5.53 -15.79
C GLU A 88 -5.01 4.02 -15.51
N MET A 89 -5.44 3.53 -14.36
CA MET A 89 -5.39 2.11 -13.98
C MET A 89 -6.62 1.35 -14.51
N VAL A 90 -6.61 0.97 -15.77
CA VAL A 90 -7.76 0.33 -16.43
C VAL A 90 -7.79 -1.18 -16.21
N THR A 91 -6.63 -1.82 -16.09
CA THR A 91 -6.48 -3.27 -15.98
C THR A 91 -5.70 -3.69 -14.74
N LEU A 92 -5.73 -4.98 -14.42
CA LEU A 92 -4.84 -5.54 -13.38
C LEU A 92 -3.36 -5.49 -13.79
N ALA A 93 -3.06 -5.47 -15.10
CA ALA A 93 -1.70 -5.29 -15.61
C ALA A 93 -1.18 -3.89 -15.29
N ASP A 94 -2.03 -2.86 -15.43
CA ASP A 94 -1.67 -1.48 -15.04
C ASP A 94 -1.41 -1.39 -13.54
N THR A 95 -2.29 -1.99 -12.73
CA THR A 95 -2.10 -2.02 -11.28
C THR A 95 -0.80 -2.73 -10.90
N ALA A 96 -0.48 -3.87 -11.52
CA ALA A 96 0.77 -4.60 -11.27
C ALA A 96 2.00 -3.81 -11.70
N ALA A 97 1.94 -3.11 -12.84
CA ALA A 97 3.01 -2.27 -13.35
C ALA A 97 3.26 -1.07 -12.43
N LEU A 98 2.20 -0.39 -12.00
CA LEU A 98 2.32 0.70 -11.04
C LEU A 98 2.90 0.21 -9.70
N ILE A 99 2.47 -0.95 -9.19
CA ILE A 99 3.04 -1.58 -7.98
C ILE A 99 4.54 -1.86 -8.17
N ALA A 100 4.97 -2.32 -9.34
CA ALA A 100 6.37 -2.61 -9.62
C ALA A 100 7.28 -1.38 -9.47
N GLU A 101 6.79 -0.18 -9.75
CA GLU A 101 7.51 1.10 -9.64
C GLU A 101 7.59 1.65 -8.20
N MET A 102 6.84 1.09 -7.27
CA MET A 102 6.84 1.53 -5.86
C MET A 102 8.04 0.98 -5.11
N ASP A 103 8.51 1.71 -4.09
CA ASP A 103 9.48 1.19 -3.12
C ASP A 103 8.79 0.21 -2.16
N TRP A 104 7.60 0.57 -1.69
CA TRP A 104 6.74 -0.27 -0.84
C TRP A 104 5.26 -0.13 -1.23
N VAL A 105 4.49 -1.11 -0.79
CA VAL A 105 3.02 -1.06 -0.86
C VAL A 105 2.43 -1.14 0.53
N ILE A 106 1.50 -0.26 0.85
CA ILE A 106 0.69 -0.30 2.08
C ILE A 106 -0.75 -0.57 1.65
N THR A 107 -1.32 -1.67 2.10
CA THR A 107 -2.64 -2.08 1.62
C THR A 107 -3.45 -2.80 2.70
N VAL A 108 -4.76 -2.68 2.64
CA VAL A 108 -5.68 -3.59 3.33
C VAL A 108 -5.89 -4.87 2.50
N ASP A 109 -6.62 -5.86 3.02
CA ASP A 109 -6.86 -7.15 2.35
C ASP A 109 -7.72 -6.99 1.08
N THR A 110 -7.05 -6.74 -0.05
CA THR A 110 -7.62 -6.53 -1.39
C THR A 110 -6.79 -7.25 -2.46
N SER A 111 -7.19 -7.15 -3.73
CA SER A 111 -6.39 -7.65 -4.87
C SER A 111 -4.98 -7.06 -4.92
N VAL A 112 -4.78 -5.86 -4.39
CA VAL A 112 -3.49 -5.16 -4.37
C VAL A 112 -2.43 -5.95 -3.62
N VAL A 113 -2.74 -6.51 -2.43
CA VAL A 113 -1.76 -7.31 -1.67
C VAL A 113 -1.37 -8.57 -2.43
N HIS A 114 -2.33 -9.20 -3.13
CA HIS A 114 -2.07 -10.41 -3.90
C HIS A 114 -1.21 -10.12 -5.13
N LEU A 115 -1.46 -9.00 -5.84
CA LEU A 115 -0.60 -8.56 -6.93
C LEU A 115 0.81 -8.22 -6.44
N ALA A 116 0.93 -7.44 -5.37
CA ALA A 116 2.23 -7.09 -4.79
C ALA A 116 3.04 -8.36 -4.42
N GLY A 117 2.43 -9.28 -3.70
CA GLY A 117 3.06 -10.55 -3.32
C GLY A 117 3.42 -11.41 -4.54
N ALA A 118 2.53 -11.50 -5.55
CA ALA A 118 2.75 -12.31 -6.74
C ALA A 118 3.89 -11.80 -7.64
N ILE A 119 4.13 -10.48 -7.68
CA ILE A 119 5.29 -9.90 -8.39
C ILE A 119 6.54 -9.79 -7.50
N GLY A 120 6.46 -10.15 -6.22
CA GLY A 120 7.57 -10.09 -5.27
C GLY A 120 7.86 -8.70 -4.71
N LYS A 121 6.92 -7.77 -4.80
CA LYS A 121 7.05 -6.42 -4.22
C LYS A 121 6.86 -6.45 -2.71
N GLU A 122 7.73 -5.76 -1.99
CA GLU A 122 7.57 -5.59 -0.54
C GLU A 122 6.26 -4.86 -0.23
N ALA A 123 5.43 -5.47 0.62
CA ALA A 123 4.14 -4.90 0.99
C ALA A 123 3.84 -5.10 2.47
N TRP A 124 3.17 -4.12 3.05
CA TRP A 124 2.62 -4.17 4.40
C TRP A 124 1.10 -4.28 4.31
N LEU A 125 0.62 -5.46 4.70
CA LEU A 125 -0.79 -5.78 4.76
C LEU A 125 -1.36 -5.38 6.12
N LEU A 126 -2.30 -4.44 6.11
CA LEU A 126 -2.97 -3.96 7.31
C LEU A 126 -4.27 -4.73 7.51
N LEU A 127 -4.36 -5.48 8.61
CA LEU A 127 -5.51 -6.33 8.91
C LEU A 127 -6.33 -5.80 10.09
N PRO A 128 -7.66 -5.93 10.02
CA PRO A 128 -8.52 -5.66 11.16
C PRO A 128 -8.29 -6.70 12.28
N TYR A 129 -8.82 -6.46 13.48
CA TYR A 129 -8.76 -7.40 14.59
C TYR A 129 -9.39 -8.77 14.25
N ARG A 130 -10.48 -8.77 13.46
CA ARG A 130 -11.12 -9.97 12.92
C ARG A 130 -10.85 -10.03 11.42
N TYR A 131 -9.86 -10.81 11.03
CA TYR A 131 -9.39 -10.97 9.65
C TYR A 131 -9.64 -12.39 9.11
N GLU A 132 -9.40 -12.58 7.84
CA GLU A 132 -9.56 -13.85 7.15
C GLU A 132 -8.46 -14.86 7.58
N TRP A 133 -8.84 -16.10 7.78
CA TRP A 133 -7.98 -17.20 8.24
C TRP A 133 -6.71 -17.40 7.41
N ARG A 134 -6.74 -17.02 6.13
CA ARG A 134 -5.62 -17.17 5.19
C ARG A 134 -4.35 -16.41 5.61
N TRP A 135 -4.46 -15.40 6.44
CA TRP A 135 -3.35 -14.51 6.79
C TRP A 135 -2.63 -14.89 8.09
N SER A 136 -2.45 -16.16 8.39
CA SER A 136 -1.78 -16.64 9.60
C SER A 136 -2.31 -16.05 10.92
N LEU A 137 -2.29 -16.79 11.98
CA LEU A 137 -2.81 -16.32 13.26
C LEU A 137 -1.78 -15.50 14.06
N PHE A 138 -0.50 -15.67 13.79
CA PHE A 138 0.57 -15.10 14.60
C PHE A 138 1.70 -14.53 13.73
N GLY A 139 2.41 -13.54 14.29
CA GLY A 139 3.59 -12.95 13.66
C GLY A 139 3.28 -12.09 12.44
N GLU A 140 4.31 -11.60 11.77
CA GLU A 140 4.21 -10.75 10.58
C GLU A 140 4.34 -11.53 9.27
N SER A 141 4.81 -12.78 9.33
CA SER A 141 4.94 -13.66 8.16
C SER A 141 3.59 -14.26 7.76
N ASN A 142 3.48 -14.65 6.50
CA ASN A 142 2.36 -15.41 5.97
C ASN A 142 2.86 -16.53 5.05
N HIS A 143 1.98 -17.49 4.71
CA HIS A 143 2.33 -18.65 3.90
C HIS A 143 2.26 -18.42 2.39
N TRP A 144 1.78 -17.24 1.95
CA TRP A 144 1.52 -16.98 0.55
C TRP A 144 2.66 -16.24 -0.14
N TYR A 145 3.23 -15.23 0.57
CA TYR A 145 4.17 -14.29 -0.03
C TYR A 145 5.24 -13.89 0.98
N ASP A 146 6.49 -14.23 0.71
CA ASP A 146 7.61 -13.86 1.58
C ASP A 146 7.85 -12.34 1.62
N SER A 147 7.44 -11.63 0.54
CA SER A 147 7.56 -10.17 0.43
C SER A 147 6.47 -9.39 1.17
N VAL A 148 5.45 -10.07 1.72
CA VAL A 148 4.33 -9.42 2.40
C VAL A 148 4.44 -9.58 3.90
N LYS A 149 4.51 -8.46 4.63
CA LYS A 149 4.45 -8.40 6.10
C LYS A 149 3.05 -8.06 6.57
N VAL A 150 2.57 -8.76 7.57
CA VAL A 150 1.21 -8.63 8.07
C VAL A 150 1.20 -7.86 9.39
N LEU A 151 0.50 -6.73 9.41
CA LEU A 151 0.30 -5.87 10.56
C LEU A 151 -1.17 -5.88 10.97
N ARG A 152 -1.47 -6.09 12.25
CA ARG A 152 -2.83 -6.35 12.74
C ARG A 152 -3.25 -5.37 13.80
N GLN A 153 -4.53 -5.01 13.79
CA GLN A 153 -5.13 -4.33 14.93
C GLN A 153 -4.98 -5.18 16.20
N GLN A 154 -4.51 -4.56 17.28
CA GLN A 154 -4.42 -5.19 18.60
C GLN A 154 -5.77 -5.15 19.33
N ARG A 155 -6.66 -4.24 18.94
CA ARG A 155 -8.03 -4.07 19.46
C ARG A 155 -8.98 -3.79 18.31
N LEU A 156 -10.22 -4.17 18.48
CA LEU A 156 -11.26 -3.94 17.47
C LEU A 156 -11.40 -2.44 17.14
N GLY A 157 -11.21 -2.09 15.87
CA GLY A 157 -11.31 -0.72 15.37
C GLY A 157 -10.08 0.15 15.57
N ASP A 158 -9.00 -0.37 16.15
CA ASP A 158 -7.76 0.38 16.39
C ASP A 158 -6.88 0.46 15.14
N TRP A 159 -7.32 1.25 14.17
CA TRP A 159 -6.49 1.58 13.02
C TRP A 159 -5.38 2.58 13.34
N ASP A 160 -5.57 3.46 14.34
CA ASP A 160 -4.54 4.43 14.72
C ASP A 160 -3.27 3.74 15.21
N GLY A 161 -3.38 2.67 16.00
CA GLY A 161 -2.24 1.88 16.44
C GLY A 161 -1.48 1.22 15.28
N VAL A 162 -2.20 0.65 14.28
CA VAL A 162 -1.60 0.05 13.10
C VAL A 162 -0.93 1.11 12.22
N LEU A 163 -1.60 2.24 11.99
CA LEU A 163 -1.04 3.33 11.18
C LEU A 163 0.19 3.95 11.84
N ALA A 164 0.20 4.15 13.15
CA ALA A 164 1.38 4.63 13.87
C ALA A 164 2.56 3.66 13.75
N ASP A 165 2.31 2.34 13.81
CA ASP A 165 3.39 1.35 13.60
C ASP A 165 4.00 1.46 12.20
N VAL A 166 3.18 1.64 11.16
CA VAL A 166 3.65 1.80 9.78
C VAL A 166 4.34 3.14 9.56
N PHE A 167 3.65 4.23 9.84
CA PHE A 167 4.08 5.56 9.41
C PHE A 167 5.15 6.17 10.31
N ASP A 168 5.16 5.86 11.61
CA ASP A 168 6.10 6.46 12.55
C ASP A 168 7.34 5.60 12.79
N ARG A 169 7.21 4.27 12.66
CA ARG A 169 8.28 3.34 13.05
C ARG A 169 8.95 2.65 11.87
N ARG A 170 8.20 2.34 10.79
CA ARG A 170 8.69 1.51 9.68
C ARG A 170 9.03 2.29 8.44
N LEU A 171 8.25 3.32 8.09
CA LEU A 171 8.60 4.19 6.97
C LEU A 171 9.89 4.95 7.28
N PRO A 172 10.81 5.08 6.29
CA PRO A 172 12.01 5.89 6.46
C PRO A 172 11.61 7.32 6.81
N GLN A 173 11.97 7.72 8.03
CA GLN A 173 11.83 9.12 8.44
C GLN A 173 13.03 9.89 7.86
N ARG A 174 12.81 11.02 7.21
CA ARG A 174 13.90 11.96 6.97
C ARG A 174 14.53 12.27 8.32
N ARG A 175 15.80 11.92 8.51
CA ARG A 175 16.56 12.43 9.64
C ARG A 175 16.40 13.93 9.60
N ARG A 176 15.72 14.50 10.62
CA ARG A 176 15.79 15.94 10.87
C ARG A 176 17.26 16.24 10.99
N GLN A 177 17.84 16.86 9.96
CA GLN A 177 19.12 17.50 10.12
C GLN A 177 18.89 18.57 11.18
N GLU A 178 19.25 18.23 12.40
CA GLU A 178 19.38 19.20 13.47
C GLU A 178 20.27 20.30 12.95
N LYS A 179 19.69 21.49 12.82
CA LYS A 179 20.44 22.72 12.75
C LYS A 179 21.24 22.80 14.02
N ARG A 180 22.48 22.29 14.00
CA ARG A 180 23.55 22.73 14.88
C ARG A 180 24.22 23.89 14.15
N GLN A 181 23.82 25.06 14.50
CA GLN A 181 24.64 26.28 14.47
C GLN A 181 24.51 26.93 15.82
#